data_99f06a29c134d111418ba0507d1255ee
#
_entry.id   99f06a29c134d111418ba0507d1255ee
#
_cell.length_a   1.000
_cell.length_b   1.000
_cell.length_c   1.000
_cell.angle_alpha   90.00
_cell.angle_beta   90.00
_cell.angle_gamma   90.00
#
_symmetry.space_group_name_H-M   'P 1'
#
loop_
_entity.id
_entity.type
_entity.pdbx_description
1 polymer ?
#
loop_
_entity_poly.entity_id
_entity_poly.type
_entity_poly.pdbx_seq_one_letter_code
_entity_poly.pdbx_strand_id
1 'polypeptide(L)'
;MKAFEFKPKLFTTLQNYSKESFMADLMAGIIVGIVALPLAIAFGIASGVSPEKGIITAIVAGFIISLLGGSKVQIGGPTGAFIVIIYGIIQEYGISGLTVATLMAGVLLILLGVFKLGAVIKFIPYPIIVGFTSGIAVTIFTTQIADIFGLNFGGEKVPGDFIGKWMMYFHHFDTVNWWNAIVSIVSVLIIALTPRFSKKIPGSLIAIIVVTIAVYLMKTYGGITCIDTIGDRFTIQSQLPDAVVPELNWEAIKNLFPVAITIAVLGAIESLLSAAVADGVIGDRHDSNTELIAQGAANIIAPLFGGIPATGAIARTMTNINNGGKSPVAGIIHAVILLLILLFLMPLAQYIPMA
;
A
#
# COMPACT_ATOMS: atom_id res chain seq x y z
N MET A 1 33.53 17.52 6.39
CA MET A 1 32.18 16.92 6.14
C MET A 1 31.27 17.28 7.31
N LYS A 2 30.14 17.99 7.09
CA LYS A 2 29.16 18.18 8.16
C LYS A 2 28.64 16.80 8.58
N ALA A 3 28.58 16.56 9.88
CA ALA A 3 28.02 15.33 10.42
C ALA A 3 26.59 15.12 9.87
N PHE A 4 26.19 13.87 9.70
CA PHE A 4 24.79 13.58 9.36
C PHE A 4 23.93 13.96 10.57
N GLU A 5 22.95 14.82 10.37
CA GLU A 5 22.02 15.23 11.41
C GLU A 5 20.65 14.64 11.07
N PHE A 6 20.20 13.68 11.85
CA PHE A 6 18.87 13.11 11.71
C PHE A 6 17.83 14.10 12.22
N LYS A 7 17.05 14.68 11.30
CA LYS A 7 16.05 15.72 11.62
C LYS A 7 14.70 15.39 11.00
N PRO A 8 13.86 14.59 11.66
CA PRO A 8 12.51 14.36 11.20
C PRO A 8 11.72 15.66 11.06
N LYS A 9 11.01 15.79 9.94
CA LYS A 9 10.22 17.01 9.62
C LYS A 9 9.11 17.28 10.64
N LEU A 10 8.61 16.27 11.33
CA LEU A 10 7.61 16.44 12.38
C LEU A 10 8.08 17.44 13.43
N PHE A 11 9.28 17.25 13.99
CA PHE A 11 9.78 18.10 15.07
C PHE A 11 10.02 19.54 14.63
N THR A 12 10.45 19.76 13.41
CA THR A 12 10.64 21.11 12.88
C THR A 12 9.32 21.80 12.56
N THR A 13 8.32 21.03 12.12
CA THR A 13 6.99 21.58 11.78
C THR A 13 6.19 21.93 13.02
N LEU A 14 6.31 21.15 14.10
CA LEU A 14 5.59 21.39 15.35
C LEU A 14 6.02 22.69 16.06
N GLN A 15 7.20 23.24 15.79
CA GLN A 15 7.67 24.46 16.44
C GLN A 15 6.76 25.70 16.16
N ASN A 16 6.12 25.74 14.98
CA ASN A 16 5.22 26.82 14.57
C ASN A 16 3.83 26.28 14.17
N TYR A 17 3.34 25.26 14.86
CA TYR A 17 2.13 24.56 14.50
C TYR A 17 0.88 25.27 15.01
N SER A 18 0.02 25.75 14.09
CA SER A 18 -1.19 26.47 14.42
C SER A 18 -2.42 25.55 14.54
N LYS A 19 -3.48 26.02 15.20
CA LYS A 19 -4.78 25.35 15.25
C LYS A 19 -5.38 25.13 13.86
N GLU A 20 -5.17 26.09 12.94
CA GLU A 20 -5.63 25.96 11.56
C GLU A 20 -4.89 24.84 10.82
N SER A 21 -3.57 24.74 11.02
CA SER A 21 -2.77 23.65 10.46
C SER A 21 -3.21 22.29 11.01
N PHE A 22 -3.50 22.20 12.31
CA PHE A 22 -4.03 20.99 12.92
C PHE A 22 -5.37 20.58 12.31
N MET A 23 -6.29 21.53 12.11
CA MET A 23 -7.59 21.22 11.51
C MET A 23 -7.47 20.76 10.06
N ALA A 24 -6.56 21.37 9.29
CA ALA A 24 -6.27 20.96 7.93
C ALA A 24 -5.67 19.55 7.88
N ASP A 25 -4.68 19.25 8.72
CA ASP A 25 -4.06 17.93 8.82
C ASP A 25 -5.04 16.87 9.33
N LEU A 26 -5.93 17.24 10.27
CA LEU A 26 -6.97 16.34 10.77
C LEU A 26 -7.92 15.92 9.64
N MET A 27 -8.43 16.88 8.87
CA MET A 27 -9.34 16.59 7.75
C MET A 27 -8.63 15.79 6.66
N ALA A 28 -7.41 16.17 6.29
CA ALA A 28 -6.62 15.46 5.30
C ALA A 28 -6.31 14.03 5.76
N GLY A 29 -5.87 13.84 7.01
CA GLY A 29 -5.56 12.54 7.57
C GLY A 29 -6.76 11.59 7.62
N ILE A 30 -7.96 12.09 7.98
CA ILE A 30 -9.19 11.32 7.95
C ILE A 30 -9.51 10.87 6.52
N ILE A 31 -9.50 11.80 5.56
CA ILE A 31 -9.80 11.49 4.16
C ILE A 31 -8.80 10.49 3.59
N VAL A 32 -7.50 10.68 3.85
CA VAL A 32 -6.46 9.76 3.39
C VAL A 32 -6.63 8.39 4.04
N GLY A 33 -6.97 8.31 5.35
CA GLY A 33 -7.22 7.06 6.04
C GLY A 33 -8.36 6.26 5.39
N ILE A 34 -9.46 6.93 5.08
CA ILE A 34 -10.60 6.31 4.42
C ILE A 34 -10.25 5.82 3.00
N VAL A 35 -9.54 6.64 2.21
CA VAL A 35 -9.11 6.28 0.84
C VAL A 35 -8.05 5.18 0.84
N ALA A 36 -7.18 5.17 1.83
CA ALA A 36 -6.10 4.19 1.93
C ALA A 36 -6.59 2.78 2.28
N LEU A 37 -7.73 2.64 2.93
CA LEU A 37 -8.27 1.35 3.35
C LEU A 37 -8.43 0.36 2.18
N PRO A 38 -9.23 0.68 1.14
CA PRO A 38 -9.40 -0.26 0.01
C PRO A 38 -8.09 -0.55 -0.72
N LEU A 39 -7.21 0.45 -0.85
CA LEU A 39 -5.90 0.25 -1.47
C LEU A 39 -5.01 -0.69 -0.65
N ALA A 40 -5.01 -0.56 0.68
CA ALA A 40 -4.22 -1.42 1.55
C ALA A 40 -4.70 -2.88 1.49
N ILE A 41 -6.02 -3.08 1.49
CA ILE A 41 -6.66 -4.39 1.32
C ILE A 41 -6.26 -4.99 -0.04
N ALA A 42 -6.46 -4.24 -1.13
CA ALA A 42 -6.19 -4.70 -2.48
C ALA A 42 -4.71 -5.07 -2.69
N PHE A 43 -3.78 -4.27 -2.18
CA PHE A 43 -2.36 -4.56 -2.27
C PHE A 43 -1.94 -5.77 -1.45
N GLY A 44 -2.56 -6.01 -0.28
CA GLY A 44 -2.36 -7.22 0.49
C GLY A 44 -2.79 -8.45 -0.31
N ILE A 45 -4.02 -8.47 -0.80
CA ILE A 45 -4.59 -9.58 -1.57
C ILE A 45 -3.78 -9.84 -2.84
N ALA A 46 -3.50 -8.80 -3.63
CA ALA A 46 -2.74 -8.91 -4.86
C ALA A 46 -1.30 -9.40 -4.64
N SER A 47 -0.73 -9.15 -3.47
CA SER A 47 0.58 -9.65 -3.05
C SER A 47 0.55 -11.11 -2.54
N GLY A 48 -0.62 -11.75 -2.46
CA GLY A 48 -0.77 -13.12 -1.99
C GLY A 48 -0.81 -13.25 -0.47
N VAL A 49 -1.12 -12.19 0.26
CA VAL A 49 -1.32 -12.20 1.71
C VAL A 49 -2.76 -11.83 2.07
N SER A 50 -3.12 -12.06 3.33
CA SER A 50 -4.45 -11.68 3.82
C SER A 50 -4.66 -10.15 3.86
N PRO A 51 -5.91 -9.68 3.73
CA PRO A 51 -6.25 -8.26 3.65
C PRO A 51 -5.72 -7.42 4.80
N GLU A 52 -5.78 -7.95 6.02
CA GLU A 52 -5.34 -7.27 7.24
C GLU A 52 -3.85 -6.95 7.22
N LYS A 53 -2.99 -7.77 6.57
CA LYS A 53 -1.55 -7.51 6.48
C LYS A 53 -1.24 -6.22 5.71
N GLY A 54 -2.03 -5.92 4.68
CA GLY A 54 -1.96 -4.65 3.97
C GLY A 54 -2.34 -3.46 4.86
N ILE A 55 -3.41 -3.61 5.65
CA ILE A 55 -3.88 -2.56 6.57
C ILE A 55 -2.86 -2.35 7.70
N ILE A 56 -2.36 -3.42 8.31
CA ILE A 56 -1.32 -3.36 9.36
C ILE A 56 -0.08 -2.63 8.83
N THR A 57 0.32 -2.92 7.61
CA THR A 57 1.43 -2.21 6.96
C THR A 57 1.14 -0.72 6.82
N ALA A 58 -0.07 -0.34 6.40
CA ALA A 58 -0.45 1.07 6.28
C ALA A 58 -0.49 1.78 7.64
N ILE A 59 -0.92 1.10 8.70
CA ILE A 59 -0.93 1.61 10.08
C ILE A 59 0.50 1.80 10.58
N VAL A 60 1.26 0.71 10.66
CA VAL A 60 2.56 0.71 11.34
C VAL A 60 3.59 1.50 10.53
N ALA A 61 3.75 1.17 9.24
CA ALA A 61 4.72 1.87 8.41
C ALA A 61 4.29 3.31 8.15
N GLY A 62 3.00 3.59 7.91
CA GLY A 62 2.49 4.94 7.74
C GLY A 62 2.75 5.83 8.95
N PHE A 63 2.55 5.29 10.16
CA PHE A 63 2.86 5.99 11.41
C PHE A 63 4.36 6.31 11.54
N ILE A 64 5.24 5.30 11.34
CA ILE A 64 6.68 5.46 11.51
C ILE A 64 7.26 6.42 10.47
N ILE A 65 6.86 6.29 9.21
CA ILE A 65 7.30 7.18 8.13
C ILE A 65 6.88 8.62 8.42
N SER A 66 5.67 8.84 8.90
CA SER A 66 5.19 10.17 9.26
C SER A 66 5.90 10.72 10.51
N LEU A 67 6.23 9.88 11.48
CA LEU A 67 6.93 10.27 12.71
C LEU A 67 8.38 10.66 12.45
N LEU A 68 9.09 9.85 11.64
CA LEU A 68 10.55 9.92 11.47
C LEU A 68 10.96 10.51 10.12
N GLY A 69 10.04 10.71 9.18
CA GLY A 69 10.30 11.06 7.80
C GLY A 69 10.92 12.42 7.56
N GLY A 70 11.60 12.52 6.43
CA GLY A 70 12.21 13.75 5.93
C GLY A 70 11.28 14.61 5.07
N SER A 71 10.06 14.17 4.79
CA SER A 71 9.03 14.91 4.05
C SER A 71 7.94 15.43 5.00
N LYS A 72 7.36 16.59 4.68
CA LYS A 72 6.25 17.18 5.47
C LYS A 72 4.92 16.48 5.23
N VAL A 73 4.71 15.92 4.05
CA VAL A 73 3.37 15.50 3.60
C VAL A 73 3.29 14.08 3.11
N GLN A 74 4.42 13.35 3.12
CA GLN A 74 4.47 11.99 2.62
C GLN A 74 3.63 11.03 3.47
N ILE A 75 2.88 10.20 2.78
CA ILE A 75 2.11 9.11 3.39
C ILE A 75 2.73 7.78 2.96
N GLY A 76 3.14 6.99 3.94
CA GLY A 76 3.71 5.67 3.70
C GLY A 76 2.71 4.54 3.83
N GLY A 77 3.12 3.35 3.37
CA GLY A 77 2.35 2.11 3.49
C GLY A 77 2.63 1.15 2.33
N PRO A 78 1.81 0.09 2.15
CA PRO A 78 1.98 -0.86 1.05
C PRO A 78 1.71 -0.18 -0.29
N THR A 79 2.44 -0.56 -1.34
CA THR A 79 2.29 0.00 -2.69
C THR A 79 2.20 -1.10 -3.74
N GLY A 80 1.62 -0.74 -4.89
CA GLY A 80 1.52 -1.65 -6.03
C GLY A 80 2.86 -2.10 -6.61
N ALA A 81 3.93 -1.32 -6.40
CA ALA A 81 5.26 -1.65 -6.89
C ALA A 81 5.84 -2.94 -6.28
N PHE A 82 5.46 -3.23 -5.06
CA PHE A 82 5.94 -4.43 -4.39
C PHE A 82 5.14 -5.70 -4.68
N ILE A 83 3.96 -5.62 -5.30
CA ILE A 83 3.05 -6.77 -5.51
C ILE A 83 3.79 -7.96 -6.13
N VAL A 84 4.48 -7.74 -7.24
CA VAL A 84 5.15 -8.83 -7.99
C VAL A 84 6.27 -9.45 -7.19
N ILE A 85 7.07 -8.59 -6.54
CA ILE A 85 8.23 -9.02 -5.75
C ILE A 85 7.75 -9.79 -4.52
N ILE A 86 6.75 -9.27 -3.79
CA ILE A 86 6.19 -9.93 -2.62
C ILE A 86 5.60 -11.28 -3.00
N TYR A 87 4.79 -11.31 -4.07
CA TYR A 87 4.17 -12.55 -4.53
C TYR A 87 5.22 -13.62 -4.89
N GLY A 88 6.29 -13.23 -5.63
CA GLY A 88 7.39 -14.13 -5.97
C GLY A 88 8.13 -14.66 -4.73
N ILE A 89 8.42 -13.80 -3.76
CA ILE A 89 9.08 -14.19 -2.51
C ILE A 89 8.21 -15.18 -1.71
N ILE A 90 6.89 -14.94 -1.63
CA ILE A 90 5.98 -15.82 -0.91
C ILE A 90 5.90 -17.21 -1.56
N GLN A 91 5.92 -17.28 -2.89
CA GLN A 91 5.88 -18.57 -3.61
C GLN A 91 7.16 -19.39 -3.37
N GLU A 92 8.32 -18.74 -3.26
CA GLU A 92 9.62 -19.40 -3.13
C GLU A 92 10.04 -19.61 -1.66
N TYR A 93 9.84 -18.60 -0.81
CA TYR A 93 10.36 -18.59 0.57
C TYR A 93 9.26 -18.50 1.65
N GLY A 94 8.00 -18.42 1.26
CA GLY A 94 6.88 -18.25 2.18
C GLY A 94 6.83 -16.88 2.87
N ILE A 95 5.89 -16.74 3.81
CA ILE A 95 5.69 -15.47 4.56
C ILE A 95 6.87 -15.21 5.51
N SER A 96 7.46 -16.24 6.11
CA SER A 96 8.64 -16.08 6.97
C SER A 96 9.83 -15.50 6.20
N GLY A 97 10.09 -16.01 4.98
CA GLY A 97 11.12 -15.47 4.10
C GLY A 97 10.88 -14.00 3.72
N LEU A 98 9.62 -13.64 3.45
CA LEU A 98 9.26 -12.25 3.19
C LEU A 98 9.56 -11.35 4.39
N THR A 99 9.22 -11.79 5.61
CA THR A 99 9.51 -11.06 6.84
C THR A 99 11.01 -10.81 7.00
N VAL A 100 11.83 -11.85 6.85
CA VAL A 100 13.31 -11.74 6.96
C VAL A 100 13.86 -10.81 5.88
N ALA A 101 13.45 -10.97 4.61
CA ALA A 101 13.90 -10.12 3.51
C ALA A 101 13.53 -8.64 3.74
N THR A 102 12.33 -8.38 4.28
CA THR A 102 11.89 -7.01 4.58
C THR A 102 12.67 -6.38 5.73
N LEU A 103 12.95 -7.14 6.79
CA LEU A 103 13.82 -6.68 7.89
C LEU A 103 15.22 -6.31 7.38
N MET A 104 15.82 -7.17 6.56
CA MET A 104 17.12 -6.92 5.96
C MET A 104 17.08 -5.68 5.05
N ALA A 105 16.03 -5.53 4.24
CA ALA A 105 15.84 -4.35 3.40
C ALA A 105 15.71 -3.07 4.24
N GLY A 106 15.03 -3.14 5.39
CA GLY A 106 14.93 -2.05 6.35
C GLY A 106 16.30 -1.61 6.88
N VAL A 107 17.16 -2.56 7.23
CA VAL A 107 18.55 -2.27 7.64
C VAL A 107 19.33 -1.61 6.50
N LEU A 108 19.22 -2.14 5.27
CA LEU A 108 19.88 -1.56 4.10
C LEU A 108 19.41 -0.12 3.83
N LEU A 109 18.12 0.17 3.96
CA LEU A 109 17.56 1.52 3.80
C LEU A 109 18.13 2.49 4.85
N ILE A 110 18.25 2.06 6.12
CA ILE A 110 18.90 2.87 7.17
C ILE A 110 20.36 3.15 6.79
N LEU A 111 21.10 2.15 6.35
CA LEU A 111 22.49 2.32 5.92
C LEU A 111 22.61 3.30 4.76
N LEU A 112 21.73 3.19 3.73
CA LEU A 112 21.69 4.15 2.62
C LEU A 112 21.48 5.59 3.12
N GLY A 113 20.59 5.80 4.09
CA GLY A 113 20.35 7.11 4.68
C GLY A 113 21.54 7.62 5.48
N VAL A 114 22.12 6.79 6.35
CA VAL A 114 23.29 7.13 7.19
C VAL A 114 24.52 7.46 6.34
N PHE A 115 24.77 6.71 5.28
CA PHE A 115 25.86 6.96 4.32
C PHE A 115 25.57 8.09 3.33
N LYS A 116 24.43 8.80 3.48
CA LYS A 116 24.02 9.95 2.64
C LYS A 116 23.83 9.60 1.17
N LEU A 117 23.41 8.39 0.89
CA LEU A 117 23.17 7.91 -0.47
C LEU A 117 21.77 8.32 -1.03
N GLY A 118 20.95 9.03 -0.26
CA GLY A 118 19.66 9.57 -0.72
C GLY A 118 19.76 10.50 -1.93
N ALA A 119 20.93 11.14 -2.13
CA ALA A 119 21.19 11.96 -3.31
C ALA A 119 21.33 11.16 -4.61
N VAL A 120 21.61 9.85 -4.54
CA VAL A 120 21.84 8.98 -5.72
C VAL A 120 20.59 8.89 -6.60
N ILE A 121 19.41 9.00 -6.02
CA ILE A 121 18.14 9.00 -6.77
C ILE A 121 18.02 10.13 -7.79
N LYS A 122 18.68 11.26 -7.56
CA LYS A 122 18.70 12.38 -8.52
C LYS A 122 19.34 12.01 -9.86
N PHE A 123 20.08 10.92 -9.90
CA PHE A 123 20.74 10.42 -11.10
C PHE A 123 19.88 9.38 -11.87
N ILE A 124 18.70 9.03 -11.37
CA ILE A 124 17.80 8.12 -12.09
C ILE A 124 17.13 8.90 -13.22
N PRO A 125 17.36 8.52 -14.50
CA PRO A 125 16.74 9.20 -15.63
C PRO A 125 15.22 9.07 -15.61
N TYR A 126 14.52 10.15 -15.94
CA TYR A 126 13.05 10.17 -15.99
C TYR A 126 12.42 9.03 -16.82
N PRO A 127 12.95 8.62 -17.99
CA PRO A 127 12.41 7.50 -18.74
C PRO A 127 12.39 6.16 -17.98
N ILE A 128 13.36 5.93 -17.08
CA ILE A 128 13.38 4.72 -16.23
C ILE A 128 12.21 4.77 -15.27
N ILE A 129 11.93 5.92 -14.66
CA ILE A 129 10.81 6.11 -13.74
C ILE A 129 9.47 5.86 -14.45
N VAL A 130 9.30 6.42 -15.66
CA VAL A 130 8.08 6.24 -16.45
C VAL A 130 7.91 4.77 -16.86
N GLY A 131 8.99 4.12 -17.36
CA GLY A 131 8.95 2.72 -17.72
C GLY A 131 8.59 1.82 -16.55
N PHE A 132 9.18 2.07 -15.39
CA PHE A 132 8.94 1.34 -14.15
C PHE A 132 7.48 1.49 -13.68
N THR A 133 6.97 2.72 -13.58
CA THR A 133 5.58 2.98 -13.14
C THR A 133 4.56 2.42 -14.12
N SER A 134 4.83 2.48 -15.43
CA SER A 134 3.98 1.88 -16.46
C SER A 134 3.97 0.35 -16.37
N GLY A 135 5.13 -0.27 -16.14
CA GLY A 135 5.24 -1.71 -15.92
C GLY A 135 4.45 -2.17 -14.69
N ILE A 136 4.52 -1.41 -13.60
CA ILE A 136 3.71 -1.66 -12.39
C ILE A 136 2.22 -1.58 -12.72
N ALA A 137 1.77 -0.54 -13.43
CA ALA A 137 0.36 -0.37 -13.77
C ALA A 137 -0.18 -1.56 -14.60
N VAL A 138 0.59 -2.02 -15.61
CA VAL A 138 0.24 -3.19 -16.43
C VAL A 138 0.17 -4.45 -15.56
N THR A 139 1.10 -4.62 -14.64
CA THR A 139 1.13 -5.79 -13.75
C THR A 139 -0.07 -5.78 -12.79
N ILE A 140 -0.38 -4.63 -12.16
CA ILE A 140 -1.55 -4.51 -11.29
C ILE A 140 -2.81 -4.82 -12.09
N PHE A 141 -2.97 -4.23 -13.28
CA PHE A 141 -4.11 -4.52 -14.15
C PHE A 141 -4.23 -6.03 -14.44
N THR A 142 -3.12 -6.68 -14.77
CA THR A 142 -3.10 -8.14 -15.02
C THR A 142 -3.58 -8.93 -13.80
N THR A 143 -3.18 -8.55 -12.58
CA THR A 143 -3.62 -9.27 -11.38
C THR A 143 -5.12 -9.12 -11.09
N GLN A 144 -5.75 -8.05 -11.57
CA GLN A 144 -7.18 -7.79 -11.36
C GLN A 144 -8.09 -8.53 -12.35
N ILE A 145 -7.56 -9.02 -13.47
CA ILE A 145 -8.37 -9.70 -14.52
C ILE A 145 -9.15 -10.88 -13.95
N ALA A 146 -8.53 -11.68 -13.09
CA ALA A 146 -9.17 -12.83 -12.47
C ALA A 146 -10.42 -12.44 -11.66
N ASP A 147 -10.34 -11.38 -10.87
CA ASP A 147 -11.44 -10.94 -10.01
C ASP A 147 -12.50 -10.16 -10.79
N ILE A 148 -12.08 -9.34 -11.78
CA ILE A 148 -13.01 -8.63 -12.70
C ILE A 148 -13.96 -9.62 -13.41
N PHE A 149 -13.42 -10.72 -13.91
CA PHE A 149 -14.19 -11.73 -14.62
C PHE A 149 -14.65 -12.90 -13.73
N GLY A 150 -14.27 -12.91 -12.45
CA GLY A 150 -14.63 -13.97 -11.51
C GLY A 150 -14.17 -15.34 -11.99
N LEU A 151 -12.92 -15.44 -12.52
CA LEU A 151 -12.38 -16.67 -13.07
C LEU A 151 -12.17 -17.71 -11.98
N ASN A 152 -12.56 -18.95 -12.26
CA ASN A 152 -12.36 -20.08 -11.36
C ASN A 152 -11.25 -20.99 -11.91
N PHE A 153 -10.18 -21.14 -11.14
CA PHE A 153 -9.01 -21.94 -11.53
C PHE A 153 -9.06 -23.38 -11.03
N GLY A 154 -10.19 -23.84 -10.48
CA GLY A 154 -10.34 -25.24 -10.01
C GLY A 154 -9.35 -25.65 -8.91
N GLY A 155 -8.77 -24.71 -8.18
CA GLY A 155 -7.74 -24.96 -7.15
C GLY A 155 -6.30 -24.94 -7.67
N GLU A 156 -6.08 -24.70 -8.95
CA GLU A 156 -4.74 -24.52 -9.50
C GLU A 156 -4.11 -23.21 -8.99
N LYS A 157 -2.80 -23.25 -8.73
CA LYS A 157 -2.06 -22.06 -8.29
C LYS A 157 -1.80 -21.14 -9.48
N VAL A 158 -2.17 -19.87 -9.34
CA VAL A 158 -1.88 -18.85 -10.35
C VAL A 158 -0.36 -18.65 -10.47
N PRO A 159 0.23 -18.76 -11.67
CA PRO A 159 1.65 -18.53 -11.88
C PRO A 159 2.12 -17.15 -11.43
N GLY A 160 3.35 -17.04 -10.95
CA GLY A 160 3.94 -15.76 -10.53
C GLY A 160 4.32 -14.85 -11.72
N ASP A 161 4.68 -15.43 -12.84
CA ASP A 161 5.15 -14.74 -14.04
C ASP A 161 3.99 -14.19 -14.89
N PHE A 162 4.29 -13.13 -15.64
CA PHE A 162 3.30 -12.40 -16.43
C PHE A 162 2.67 -13.27 -17.53
N ILE A 163 3.49 -14.01 -18.28
CA ILE A 163 3.02 -14.82 -19.41
C ILE A 163 2.18 -15.99 -18.90
N GLY A 164 2.65 -16.69 -17.89
CA GLY A 164 1.91 -17.81 -17.27
C GLY A 164 0.54 -17.38 -16.73
N LYS A 165 0.44 -16.19 -16.13
CA LYS A 165 -0.86 -15.63 -15.69
C LYS A 165 -1.83 -15.48 -16.86
N TRP A 166 -1.40 -14.84 -17.94
CA TRP A 166 -2.25 -14.63 -19.11
C TRP A 166 -2.66 -15.95 -19.77
N MET A 167 -1.74 -16.92 -19.88
CA MET A 167 -2.06 -18.26 -20.41
C MET A 167 -3.13 -18.95 -19.54
N MET A 168 -2.99 -18.87 -18.22
CA MET A 168 -3.96 -19.43 -17.30
C MET A 168 -5.34 -18.75 -17.41
N TYR A 169 -5.38 -17.42 -17.54
CA TYR A 169 -6.63 -16.67 -17.72
C TYR A 169 -7.34 -17.06 -19.02
N PHE A 170 -6.61 -17.18 -20.13
CA PHE A 170 -7.18 -17.62 -21.40
C PHE A 170 -7.69 -19.05 -21.34
N HIS A 171 -6.99 -19.94 -20.62
CA HIS A 171 -7.40 -21.33 -20.48
C HIS A 171 -8.71 -21.48 -19.68
N HIS A 172 -8.92 -20.61 -18.69
CA HIS A 172 -10.12 -20.63 -17.83
C HIS A 172 -11.15 -19.55 -18.20
N PHE A 173 -11.08 -18.99 -19.40
CA PHE A 173 -11.99 -17.94 -19.82
C PHE A 173 -13.45 -18.41 -19.97
N ASP A 174 -13.65 -19.72 -20.12
CA ASP A 174 -14.96 -20.37 -20.10
C ASP A 174 -15.67 -20.31 -18.75
N THR A 175 -14.93 -20.06 -17.65
CA THR A 175 -15.45 -19.94 -16.29
C THR A 175 -15.92 -18.54 -15.91
N VAL A 176 -15.97 -17.58 -16.86
CA VAL A 176 -16.33 -16.17 -16.61
C VAL A 176 -17.68 -16.06 -15.90
N ASN A 177 -17.65 -15.33 -14.79
CA ASN A 177 -18.84 -14.93 -14.06
C ASN A 177 -19.28 -13.51 -14.47
N TRP A 178 -20.34 -13.42 -15.26
CA TRP A 178 -20.85 -12.14 -15.77
C TRP A 178 -21.31 -11.18 -14.68
N TRP A 179 -21.74 -11.66 -13.52
CA TRP A 179 -22.08 -10.80 -12.38
C TRP A 179 -20.87 -10.05 -11.85
N ASN A 180 -19.71 -10.72 -11.76
CA ASN A 180 -18.46 -10.06 -11.36
C ASN A 180 -18.07 -8.98 -12.38
N ALA A 181 -18.18 -9.26 -13.68
CA ALA A 181 -17.89 -8.29 -14.72
C ALA A 181 -18.81 -7.06 -14.65
N ILE A 182 -20.10 -7.26 -14.40
CA ILE A 182 -21.07 -6.17 -14.24
C ILE A 182 -20.73 -5.34 -13.01
N VAL A 183 -20.46 -5.97 -11.87
CA VAL A 183 -20.07 -5.28 -10.62
C VAL A 183 -18.81 -4.45 -10.81
N SER A 184 -17.80 -5.01 -11.48
CA SER A 184 -16.55 -4.30 -11.81
C SER A 184 -16.79 -3.10 -12.71
N ILE A 185 -17.58 -3.26 -13.80
CA ILE A 185 -17.92 -2.15 -14.72
C ILE A 185 -18.68 -1.05 -13.98
N VAL A 186 -19.67 -1.40 -13.17
CA VAL A 186 -20.44 -0.45 -12.37
C VAL A 186 -19.52 0.31 -11.40
N SER A 187 -18.59 -0.39 -10.73
CA SER A 187 -17.60 0.21 -9.83
C SER A 187 -16.72 1.24 -10.56
N VAL A 188 -16.20 0.86 -11.73
CA VAL A 188 -15.39 1.77 -12.56
C VAL A 188 -16.20 2.99 -13.01
N LEU A 189 -17.44 2.80 -13.42
CA LEU A 189 -18.33 3.90 -13.83
C LEU A 189 -18.61 4.86 -12.66
N ILE A 190 -18.88 4.34 -11.45
CA ILE A 190 -19.07 5.17 -10.26
C ILE A 190 -17.81 6.01 -9.99
N ILE A 191 -16.62 5.38 -10.02
CA ILE A 191 -15.34 6.07 -9.78
C ILE A 191 -15.11 7.15 -10.84
N ALA A 192 -15.34 6.84 -12.12
CA ALA A 192 -15.11 7.77 -13.23
C ALA A 192 -16.09 8.95 -13.25
N LEU A 193 -17.34 8.74 -12.83
CA LEU A 193 -18.37 9.76 -12.85
C LEU A 193 -18.39 10.62 -11.59
N THR A 194 -17.95 10.10 -10.45
CA THR A 194 -17.95 10.84 -9.16
C THR A 194 -17.31 12.22 -9.23
N PRO A 195 -16.15 12.45 -9.88
CA PRO A 195 -15.53 13.78 -9.95
C PRO A 195 -16.39 14.83 -10.66
N ARG A 196 -17.39 14.40 -11.48
CA ARG A 196 -18.33 15.33 -12.14
C ARG A 196 -19.37 15.87 -11.15
N PHE A 197 -19.70 15.12 -10.11
CA PHE A 197 -20.71 15.48 -9.11
C PHE A 197 -20.12 16.05 -7.84
N SER A 198 -18.98 15.50 -7.38
CA SER A 198 -18.28 15.94 -6.17
C SER A 198 -16.78 15.75 -6.31
N LYS A 199 -16.03 16.86 -6.11
CA LYS A 199 -14.56 16.82 -6.02
C LYS A 199 -14.06 16.54 -4.59
N LYS A 200 -14.97 16.56 -3.59
CA LYS A 200 -14.63 16.43 -2.17
C LYS A 200 -14.64 14.98 -1.69
N ILE A 201 -15.44 14.12 -2.32
CA ILE A 201 -15.63 12.73 -1.89
C ILE A 201 -14.90 11.83 -2.90
N PRO A 202 -14.01 10.94 -2.45
CA PRO A 202 -13.33 10.00 -3.34
C PRO A 202 -14.32 9.04 -4.00
N GLY A 203 -14.23 8.90 -5.32
CA GLY A 203 -15.11 8.00 -6.07
C GLY A 203 -15.00 6.54 -5.66
N SER A 204 -13.79 6.10 -5.28
CA SER A 204 -13.55 4.76 -4.76
C SER A 204 -14.33 4.46 -3.47
N LEU A 205 -14.46 5.43 -2.57
CA LEU A 205 -15.25 5.27 -1.35
C LEU A 205 -16.73 5.09 -1.66
N ILE A 206 -17.26 5.91 -2.58
CA ILE A 206 -18.66 5.80 -3.00
C ILE A 206 -18.90 4.43 -3.68
N ALA A 207 -18.00 4.03 -4.58
CA ALA A 207 -18.09 2.75 -5.26
C ALA A 207 -18.15 1.59 -4.26
N ILE A 208 -17.21 1.54 -3.30
CA ILE A 208 -17.19 0.49 -2.28
C ILE A 208 -18.50 0.44 -1.51
N ILE A 209 -18.98 1.56 -0.99
CA ILE A 209 -20.21 1.59 -0.19
C ILE A 209 -21.41 1.13 -1.03
N VAL A 210 -21.61 1.74 -2.21
CA VAL A 210 -22.76 1.47 -3.06
C VAL A 210 -22.74 0.02 -3.55
N VAL A 211 -21.59 -0.45 -4.02
CA VAL A 211 -21.45 -1.80 -4.59
C VAL A 211 -21.54 -2.86 -3.49
N THR A 212 -20.97 -2.62 -2.30
CA THR A 212 -21.11 -3.53 -1.16
C THR A 212 -22.58 -3.69 -0.76
N ILE A 213 -23.32 -2.58 -0.63
CA ILE A 213 -24.75 -2.63 -0.31
C ILE A 213 -25.52 -3.38 -1.41
N ALA A 214 -25.25 -3.08 -2.69
CA ALA A 214 -25.91 -3.73 -3.81
C ALA A 214 -25.66 -5.26 -3.81
N VAL A 215 -24.40 -5.68 -3.68
CA VAL A 215 -24.04 -7.11 -3.65
C VAL A 215 -24.63 -7.80 -2.42
N TYR A 216 -24.61 -7.15 -1.26
CA TYR A 216 -25.23 -7.68 -0.04
C TYR A 216 -26.75 -7.93 -0.26
N LEU A 217 -27.46 -6.97 -0.85
CA LEU A 217 -28.89 -7.12 -1.16
C LEU A 217 -29.13 -8.22 -2.22
N MET A 218 -28.28 -8.30 -3.24
CA MET A 218 -28.36 -9.34 -4.27
C MET A 218 -28.15 -10.75 -3.68
N LYS A 219 -27.19 -10.92 -2.77
CA LYS A 219 -26.97 -12.19 -2.06
C LYS A 219 -28.12 -12.55 -1.13
N THR A 220 -28.59 -11.57 -0.34
CA THR A 220 -29.59 -11.83 0.73
C THR A 220 -31.02 -12.01 0.18
N TYR A 221 -31.41 -11.18 -0.78
CA TYR A 221 -32.78 -11.16 -1.28
C TYR A 221 -32.92 -11.63 -2.73
N GLY A 222 -31.87 -11.51 -3.54
CA GLY A 222 -31.87 -11.86 -4.96
C GLY A 222 -31.43 -13.29 -5.27
N GLY A 223 -30.96 -14.05 -4.28
CA GLY A 223 -30.46 -15.42 -4.48
C GLY A 223 -29.19 -15.52 -5.34
N ILE A 224 -28.51 -14.40 -5.62
CA ILE A 224 -27.27 -14.35 -6.42
C ILE A 224 -26.08 -14.54 -5.49
N THR A 225 -25.61 -15.78 -5.37
CA THR A 225 -24.53 -16.16 -4.46
C THR A 225 -23.16 -16.28 -5.13
N CYS A 226 -23.09 -16.08 -6.44
CA CYS A 226 -21.89 -16.31 -7.25
C CYS A 226 -20.86 -15.17 -7.23
N ILE A 227 -21.11 -14.07 -6.50
CA ILE A 227 -20.15 -12.97 -6.33
C ILE A 227 -19.41 -13.17 -5.02
N ASP A 228 -18.11 -13.46 -5.09
CA ASP A 228 -17.29 -13.59 -3.89
C ASP A 228 -17.10 -12.25 -3.21
N THR A 229 -17.14 -12.28 -1.88
CA THR A 229 -16.76 -11.17 -1.01
C THR A 229 -15.44 -11.47 -0.31
N ILE A 230 -14.84 -10.46 0.33
CA ILE A 230 -13.61 -10.66 1.11
C ILE A 230 -13.83 -11.75 2.18
N GLY A 231 -14.99 -11.75 2.85
CA GLY A 231 -15.32 -12.75 3.87
C GLY A 231 -15.51 -14.17 3.35
N ASP A 232 -15.84 -14.35 2.06
CA ASP A 232 -15.92 -15.69 1.45
C ASP A 232 -14.53 -16.31 1.22
N ARG A 233 -13.49 -15.48 1.04
CA ARG A 233 -12.13 -15.93 0.74
C ARG A 233 -11.16 -15.83 1.93
N PHE A 234 -11.40 -14.91 2.88
CA PHE A 234 -10.48 -14.62 3.98
C PHE A 234 -11.21 -14.58 5.32
N THR A 235 -10.58 -15.15 6.35
CA THR A 235 -11.01 -14.95 7.73
C THR A 235 -10.42 -13.64 8.24
N ILE A 236 -11.26 -12.66 8.49
CA ILE A 236 -10.85 -11.31 8.87
C ILE A 236 -10.62 -11.24 10.38
N GLN A 237 -9.44 -10.81 10.80
CA GLN A 237 -9.12 -10.55 12.20
C GLN A 237 -9.18 -9.05 12.48
N SER A 238 -9.93 -8.66 13.52
CA SER A 238 -10.13 -7.26 13.93
C SER A 238 -9.21 -6.86 15.09
N GLN A 239 -7.95 -7.28 15.03
CA GLN A 239 -6.96 -6.99 16.07
C GLN A 239 -5.58 -6.79 15.45
N LEU A 240 -4.75 -6.00 16.15
CA LEU A 240 -3.32 -5.99 15.81
C LEU A 240 -2.71 -7.32 16.27
N PRO A 241 -1.96 -8.01 15.39
CA PRO A 241 -1.25 -9.21 15.81
C PRO A 241 -0.15 -8.88 16.80
N ASP A 242 0.19 -9.86 17.64
CA ASP A 242 1.36 -9.77 18.49
C ASP A 242 2.63 -9.66 17.65
N ALA A 243 3.60 -8.91 18.16
CA ALA A 243 4.89 -8.78 17.49
C ALA A 243 5.64 -10.12 17.54
N VAL A 244 5.99 -10.63 16.37
CA VAL A 244 6.75 -11.88 16.22
C VAL A 244 8.08 -11.60 15.59
N VAL A 245 9.15 -11.97 16.28
CA VAL A 245 10.51 -11.91 15.72
C VAL A 245 10.77 -13.22 14.97
N PRO A 246 11.07 -13.18 13.66
CA PRO A 246 11.35 -14.38 12.90
C PRO A 246 12.68 -15.02 13.34
N GLU A 247 12.77 -16.32 13.20
CA GLU A 247 14.04 -17.02 13.39
C GLU A 247 15.02 -16.65 12.27
N LEU A 248 16.12 -16.02 12.65
CA LEU A 248 17.18 -15.63 11.74
C LEU A 248 18.29 -16.70 11.76
N ASN A 249 18.44 -17.42 10.67
CA ASN A 249 19.57 -18.29 10.46
C ASN A 249 20.46 -17.76 9.32
N TRP A 250 21.75 -18.12 9.35
CA TRP A 250 22.75 -17.60 8.41
C TRP A 250 22.44 -18.00 6.96
N GLU A 251 21.91 -19.18 6.74
CA GLU A 251 21.56 -19.68 5.41
C GLU A 251 20.39 -18.88 4.80
N ALA A 252 19.34 -18.61 5.58
CA ALA A 252 18.23 -17.77 5.17
C ALA A 252 18.69 -16.34 4.83
N ILE A 253 19.56 -15.75 5.66
CA ILE A 253 20.12 -14.43 5.42
C ILE A 253 20.87 -14.40 4.08
N LYS A 254 21.74 -15.39 3.81
CA LYS A 254 22.51 -15.47 2.58
C LYS A 254 21.63 -15.60 1.34
N ASN A 255 20.63 -16.47 1.40
CA ASN A 255 19.73 -16.73 0.27
C ASN A 255 18.79 -15.56 -0.02
N LEU A 256 18.33 -14.85 1.03
CA LEU A 256 17.40 -13.73 0.91
C LEU A 256 18.11 -12.37 0.68
N PHE A 257 19.43 -12.31 0.77
CA PHE A 257 20.16 -11.04 0.63
C PHE A 257 19.95 -10.33 -0.71
N PRO A 258 19.97 -11.01 -1.89
CA PRO A 258 19.67 -10.38 -3.17
C PRO A 258 18.23 -9.82 -3.21
N VAL A 259 17.30 -10.54 -2.61
CA VAL A 259 15.90 -10.14 -2.52
C VAL A 259 15.76 -8.89 -1.63
N ALA A 260 16.45 -8.87 -0.50
CA ALA A 260 16.47 -7.72 0.40
C ALA A 260 17.03 -6.46 -0.27
N ILE A 261 18.10 -6.60 -1.07
CA ILE A 261 18.64 -5.49 -1.89
C ILE A 261 17.56 -4.98 -2.85
N THR A 262 16.84 -5.87 -3.52
CA THR A 262 15.78 -5.49 -4.46
C THR A 262 14.68 -4.69 -3.77
N ILE A 263 14.20 -5.16 -2.60
CA ILE A 263 13.20 -4.44 -1.79
C ILE A 263 13.74 -3.08 -1.35
N ALA A 264 14.99 -3.01 -0.87
CA ALA A 264 15.60 -1.77 -0.38
C ALA A 264 15.77 -0.73 -1.50
N VAL A 265 16.30 -1.15 -2.65
CA VAL A 265 16.48 -0.25 -3.80
C VAL A 265 15.15 0.25 -4.32
N LEU A 266 14.17 -0.65 -4.49
CA LEU A 266 12.85 -0.28 -4.95
C LEU A 266 12.14 0.66 -3.95
N GLY A 267 12.20 0.35 -2.66
CA GLY A 267 11.64 1.19 -1.60
C GLY A 267 12.29 2.57 -1.55
N ALA A 268 13.61 2.65 -1.73
CA ALA A 268 14.33 3.91 -1.82
C ALA A 268 13.88 4.75 -3.03
N ILE A 269 13.79 4.13 -4.21
CA ILE A 269 13.35 4.80 -5.44
C ILE A 269 11.93 5.36 -5.30
N GLU A 270 10.98 4.52 -4.91
CA GLU A 270 9.58 4.94 -4.77
C GLU A 270 9.38 6.01 -3.72
N SER A 271 9.98 5.83 -2.55
CA SER A 271 9.84 6.78 -1.45
C SER A 271 10.39 8.16 -1.81
N LEU A 272 11.61 8.22 -2.35
CA LEU A 272 12.22 9.49 -2.69
C LEU A 272 11.58 10.12 -3.95
N LEU A 273 11.06 9.31 -4.86
CA LEU A 273 10.25 9.80 -5.97
C LEU A 273 8.95 10.42 -5.48
N SER A 274 8.24 9.74 -4.58
CA SER A 274 7.02 10.24 -3.95
C SER A 274 7.27 11.57 -3.23
N ALA A 275 8.37 11.66 -2.46
CA ALA A 275 8.76 12.89 -1.77
C ALA A 275 9.13 14.02 -2.75
N ALA A 276 9.84 13.71 -3.85
CA ALA A 276 10.22 14.68 -4.86
C ALA A 276 9.00 15.23 -5.64
N VAL A 277 8.03 14.38 -5.96
CA VAL A 277 6.76 14.79 -6.57
C VAL A 277 5.99 15.72 -5.62
N ALA A 278 5.91 15.35 -4.33
CA ALA A 278 5.29 16.18 -3.31
C ALA A 278 5.96 17.55 -3.18
N ASP A 279 7.28 17.59 -3.14
CA ASP A 279 8.07 18.84 -3.09
C ASP A 279 7.71 19.79 -4.24
N GLY A 280 7.59 19.24 -5.45
CA GLY A 280 7.21 20.03 -6.64
C GLY A 280 5.83 20.67 -6.53
N VAL A 281 4.91 20.06 -5.78
CA VAL A 281 3.55 20.56 -5.60
C VAL A 281 3.46 21.57 -4.45
N ILE A 282 4.14 21.30 -3.33
CA ILE A 282 4.06 22.17 -2.14
C ILE A 282 5.12 23.26 -2.08
N GLY A 283 6.11 23.24 -3.01
CA GLY A 283 7.20 24.22 -3.04
C GLY A 283 8.19 24.10 -1.88
N ASP A 284 8.36 22.89 -1.31
CA ASP A 284 9.32 22.61 -0.23
C ASP A 284 10.42 21.63 -0.70
N ARG A 285 11.26 21.21 0.21
CA ARG A 285 12.30 20.20 -0.02
C ARG A 285 12.32 19.21 1.13
N HIS A 286 12.23 17.93 0.78
CA HIS A 286 12.42 16.84 1.72
C HIS A 286 13.92 16.61 2.01
N ASP A 287 14.21 16.02 3.17
CA ASP A 287 15.52 15.44 3.46
C ASP A 287 15.53 13.97 3.06
N SER A 288 16.19 13.67 1.93
CA SER A 288 16.24 12.33 1.36
C SER A 288 16.89 11.30 2.29
N ASN A 289 17.89 11.69 3.09
CA ASN A 289 18.58 10.74 3.98
C ASN A 289 17.75 10.43 5.21
N THR A 290 17.14 11.44 5.81
CA THR A 290 16.17 11.26 6.91
C THR A 290 14.98 10.42 6.45
N GLU A 291 14.51 10.64 5.23
CA GLU A 291 13.42 9.85 4.63
C GLU A 291 13.78 8.37 4.50
N LEU A 292 14.98 8.05 3.97
CA LEU A 292 15.45 6.67 3.86
C LEU A 292 15.57 5.96 5.20
N ILE A 293 16.02 6.68 6.25
CA ILE A 293 16.09 6.11 7.60
C ILE A 293 14.68 5.79 8.13
N ALA A 294 13.72 6.70 7.91
CA ALA A 294 12.34 6.47 8.31
C ALA A 294 11.72 5.27 7.58
N GLN A 295 11.96 5.16 6.27
CA GLN A 295 11.54 4.01 5.46
C GLN A 295 12.16 2.71 5.96
N GLY A 296 13.44 2.75 6.32
CA GLY A 296 14.15 1.60 6.89
C GLY A 296 13.58 1.20 8.24
N ALA A 297 13.34 2.14 9.16
CA ALA A 297 12.71 1.88 10.44
C ALA A 297 11.30 1.28 10.27
N ALA A 298 10.52 1.80 9.32
CA ALA A 298 9.20 1.26 9.00
C ALA A 298 9.26 -0.20 8.50
N ASN A 299 10.23 -0.51 7.62
CA ASN A 299 10.43 -1.86 7.09
C ASN A 299 11.10 -2.83 8.09
N ILE A 300 11.63 -2.34 9.21
CA ILE A 300 12.03 -3.18 10.34
C ILE A 300 10.83 -3.48 11.25
N ILE A 301 10.00 -2.47 11.55
CA ILE A 301 8.96 -2.60 12.57
C ILE A 301 7.69 -3.24 12.00
N ALA A 302 7.24 -2.83 10.80
CA ALA A 302 5.98 -3.34 10.24
C ALA A 302 5.94 -4.88 10.06
N PRO A 303 7.00 -5.55 9.57
CA PRO A 303 6.99 -7.01 9.44
C PRO A 303 6.89 -7.76 10.77
N LEU A 304 7.33 -7.17 11.88
CA LEU A 304 7.20 -7.76 13.22
C LEU A 304 5.73 -7.93 13.62
N PHE A 305 4.85 -7.05 13.13
CA PHE A 305 3.41 -7.12 13.29
C PHE A 305 2.71 -7.81 12.10
N GLY A 306 3.44 -8.59 11.32
CA GLY A 306 2.91 -9.30 10.15
C GLY A 306 2.66 -8.42 8.92
N GLY A 307 3.15 -7.18 8.90
CA GLY A 307 3.09 -6.30 7.73
C GLY A 307 4.00 -6.78 6.59
N ILE A 308 3.75 -6.21 5.41
CA ILE A 308 4.53 -6.43 4.17
C ILE A 308 5.45 -5.23 3.90
N PRO A 309 6.39 -5.31 2.94
CA PRO A 309 7.23 -4.18 2.57
C PRO A 309 6.45 -2.90 2.29
N ALA A 310 6.94 -1.79 2.80
CA ALA A 310 6.31 -0.48 2.72
C ALA A 310 7.24 0.59 2.14
N THR A 311 6.64 1.60 1.54
CA THR A 311 7.34 2.79 1.04
C THR A 311 6.43 4.01 1.04
N GLY A 312 6.95 5.18 0.69
CA GLY A 312 6.15 6.36 0.42
C GLY A 312 5.24 6.14 -0.79
N ALA A 313 3.96 6.47 -0.66
CA ALA A 313 2.95 6.23 -1.69
C ALA A 313 2.55 7.53 -2.39
N ILE A 314 2.89 7.68 -3.68
CA ILE A 314 2.60 8.90 -4.47
C ILE A 314 1.10 9.24 -4.41
N ALA A 315 0.22 8.27 -4.71
CA ALA A 315 -1.22 8.51 -4.76
C ALA A 315 -1.80 9.00 -3.41
N ARG A 316 -1.39 8.38 -2.30
CA ARG A 316 -1.82 8.77 -0.95
C ARG A 316 -1.23 10.12 -0.55
N THR A 317 0.02 10.38 -0.89
CA THR A 317 0.70 11.66 -0.63
C THR A 317 0.00 12.79 -1.41
N MET A 318 -0.34 12.57 -2.68
CA MET A 318 -1.11 13.54 -3.46
C MET A 318 -2.53 13.74 -2.91
N THR A 319 -3.18 12.68 -2.44
CA THR A 319 -4.49 12.80 -1.76
C THR A 319 -4.36 13.65 -0.50
N ASN A 320 -3.30 13.47 0.29
CA ASN A 320 -3.02 14.30 1.47
C ASN A 320 -2.89 15.79 1.10
N ILE A 321 -2.04 16.09 0.13
CA ILE A 321 -1.80 17.47 -0.34
C ILE A 321 -3.08 18.10 -0.87
N ASN A 322 -3.82 17.39 -1.73
CA ASN A 322 -5.04 17.90 -2.36
C ASN A 322 -6.18 18.15 -1.35
N ASN A 323 -6.12 17.51 -0.19
CA ASN A 323 -7.08 17.74 0.91
C ASN A 323 -6.52 18.68 2.00
N GLY A 324 -5.42 19.37 1.73
CA GLY A 324 -4.90 20.43 2.58
C GLY A 324 -3.94 19.99 3.67
N GLY A 325 -3.41 18.75 3.63
CA GLY A 325 -2.37 18.29 4.57
C GLY A 325 -1.10 19.11 4.45
N LYS A 326 -0.62 19.60 5.59
CA LYS A 326 0.51 20.54 5.67
C LYS A 326 1.70 19.99 6.45
N SER A 327 1.48 18.96 7.23
CA SER A 327 2.51 18.42 8.12
C SER A 327 2.44 16.89 8.25
N PRO A 328 3.46 16.25 8.83
CA PRO A 328 3.45 14.83 9.12
C PRO A 328 2.33 14.38 10.07
N VAL A 329 1.68 15.32 10.78
CA VAL A 329 0.53 15.04 11.66
C VAL A 329 -0.62 14.42 10.86
N ALA A 330 -0.85 14.85 9.61
CA ALA A 330 -1.84 14.24 8.73
C ALA A 330 -1.61 12.73 8.53
N GLY A 331 -0.34 12.33 8.33
CA GLY A 331 0.01 10.92 8.19
C GLY A 331 -0.10 10.12 9.50
N ILE A 332 0.16 10.74 10.64
CA ILE A 332 -0.10 10.13 11.94
C ILE A 332 -1.60 9.91 12.14
N ILE A 333 -2.42 10.91 11.83
CA ILE A 333 -3.89 10.81 11.90
C ILE A 333 -4.40 9.72 10.94
N HIS A 334 -3.87 9.66 9.71
CA HIS A 334 -4.18 8.59 8.76
C HIS A 334 -3.95 7.20 9.37
N ALA A 335 -2.81 6.98 10.02
CA ALA A 335 -2.49 5.71 10.65
C ALA A 335 -3.45 5.39 11.83
N VAL A 336 -3.78 6.39 12.64
CA VAL A 336 -4.76 6.25 13.74
C VAL A 336 -6.16 5.92 13.20
N ILE A 337 -6.60 6.59 12.14
CA ILE A 337 -7.90 6.30 11.50
C ILE A 337 -7.93 4.86 10.98
N LEU A 338 -6.88 4.39 10.29
CA LEU A 338 -6.80 3.01 9.84
C LEU A 338 -6.80 2.01 11.00
N LEU A 339 -6.13 2.34 12.11
CA LEU A 339 -6.18 1.52 13.32
C LEU A 339 -7.60 1.43 13.90
N LEU A 340 -8.31 2.55 13.98
CA LEU A 340 -9.71 2.57 14.44
C LEU A 340 -10.60 1.76 13.48
N ILE A 341 -10.38 1.86 12.18
CA ILE A 341 -11.11 1.06 11.20
C ILE A 341 -10.80 -0.43 11.38
N LEU A 342 -9.54 -0.81 11.59
CA LEU A 342 -9.15 -2.20 11.84
C LEU A 342 -9.85 -2.77 13.08
N LEU A 343 -9.89 -2.01 14.16
CA LEU A 343 -10.43 -2.49 15.44
C LEU A 343 -11.97 -2.53 15.46
N PHE A 344 -12.65 -1.59 14.82
CA PHE A 344 -14.09 -1.42 14.95
C PHE A 344 -14.91 -1.68 13.67
N LEU A 345 -14.34 -1.43 12.50
CA LEU A 345 -15.07 -1.50 11.22
C LEU A 345 -14.63 -2.67 10.34
N MET A 346 -13.55 -3.37 10.69
CA MET A 346 -13.05 -4.47 9.89
C MET A 346 -14.08 -5.60 9.67
N PRO A 347 -14.98 -5.95 10.62
CA PRO A 347 -16.04 -6.90 10.36
C PRO A 347 -16.97 -6.52 9.21
N LEU A 348 -17.08 -5.22 8.87
CA LEU A 348 -17.85 -4.78 7.71
C LEU A 348 -17.12 -5.01 6.39
N ALA A 349 -15.79 -5.08 6.41
CA ALA A 349 -14.99 -5.33 5.22
C ALA A 349 -15.24 -6.72 4.62
N GLN A 350 -15.74 -7.70 5.40
CA GLN A 350 -16.09 -9.01 4.90
C GLN A 350 -17.17 -8.98 3.79
N TYR A 351 -18.00 -7.96 3.77
CA TYR A 351 -19.08 -7.81 2.78
C TYR A 351 -18.63 -7.15 1.47
N ILE A 352 -17.41 -6.60 1.41
CA ILE A 352 -16.88 -5.96 0.20
C ILE A 352 -16.67 -7.03 -0.87
N PRO A 353 -17.25 -6.86 -2.08
CA PRO A 353 -17.04 -7.81 -3.17
C PRO A 353 -15.60 -7.77 -3.67
N MET A 354 -15.12 -8.91 -4.16
CA MET A 354 -13.78 -9.06 -4.74
C MET A 354 -13.69 -8.49 -6.16
N ALA A 355 -14.82 -8.30 -6.84
CA ALA A 355 -14.96 -7.80 -8.21
C ALA A 355 -14.84 -6.28 -8.31
#